data_19da786b724b0d2d96d46fae1f912229
#
_entry.id   19da786b724b0d2d96d46fae1f912229
#
_cell.length_a   1.000
_cell.length_b   1.000
_cell.length_c   1.000
_cell.angle_alpha   90.00
_cell.angle_beta   90.00
_cell.angle_gamma   90.00
#
_symmetry.space_group_name_H-M   'P 1'
#
loop_
_entity.id
_entity.type
_entity.pdbx_description
1 polymer ?
#
loop_
_entity_poly.entity_id
_entity_poly.type
_entity_poly.pdbx_seq_one_letter_code
_entity_poly.pdbx_strand_id
1 'polypeptide(L)'
;MALIKKFRIKSFKNKNTSIDFENVSLAYGNRLILDNISFKINEGEIFGMLGPNGVGKSTIFNLITGLIKPKSGKIKIAGENVIDYPIYYRTKKFKVGYVPQYGGYFNDLTLHDNLKAISEIIIDNKNYRSERINYLISKFELDNLKDIKAKFLSGGQKKKLVIALS
;
A
#
# COMPACT_ATOMS: atom_id res chain seq x y z
N MET A 1 -7.09 15.31 21.48
CA MET A 1 -7.50 14.99 20.09
C MET A 1 -6.32 15.26 19.16
N ALA A 2 -5.63 14.24 18.69
CA ALA A 2 -4.45 14.42 17.83
C ALA A 2 -4.92 14.74 16.41
N LEU A 3 -4.57 15.93 15.90
CA LEU A 3 -4.92 16.37 14.55
C LEU A 3 -4.09 15.60 13.52
N ILE A 4 -4.76 14.79 12.70
CA ILE A 4 -4.19 14.31 11.45
C ILE A 4 -4.27 15.47 10.46
N LYS A 5 -3.13 16.09 10.13
CA LYS A 5 -3.06 17.10 9.09
C LYS A 5 -3.02 16.44 7.73
N LYS A 6 -3.91 16.86 6.84
CA LYS A 6 -4.01 16.40 5.44
C LYS A 6 -3.25 17.40 4.56
N PHE A 7 -2.39 16.89 3.67
CA PHE A 7 -1.71 17.70 2.66
C PHE A 7 -2.07 17.19 1.28
N ARG A 8 -2.57 18.09 0.45
CA ARG A 8 -2.84 17.83 -0.96
C ARG A 8 -1.71 18.44 -1.78
N ILE A 9 -0.88 17.60 -2.44
CA ILE A 9 0.33 18.03 -3.15
C ILE A 9 0.00 18.44 -4.61
N LYS A 10 -1.01 17.80 -5.22
CA LYS A 10 -1.46 18.13 -6.58
C LYS A 10 -2.94 17.79 -6.73
N SER A 11 -3.72 18.71 -7.31
CA SER A 11 -5.10 18.45 -7.74
C SER A 11 -5.08 18.18 -9.24
N PHE A 12 -5.43 16.96 -9.64
CA PHE A 12 -5.73 16.64 -11.03
C PHE A 12 -7.21 16.98 -11.30
N LYS A 13 -7.54 17.35 -12.55
CA LYS A 13 -8.90 17.75 -12.94
C LYS A 13 -9.97 16.63 -12.82
N ASN A 14 -9.57 15.40 -12.54
CA ASN A 14 -10.50 14.27 -12.39
C ASN A 14 -11.22 14.35 -11.04
N LYS A 15 -12.55 14.36 -11.10
CA LYS A 15 -13.43 14.44 -9.93
C LYS A 15 -13.82 13.10 -9.33
N ASN A 16 -13.33 11.97 -9.89
CA ASN A 16 -13.66 10.65 -9.39
C ASN A 16 -12.97 10.41 -8.06
N THR A 17 -13.72 9.94 -7.07
CA THR A 17 -13.18 9.59 -5.76
C THR A 17 -12.58 8.19 -5.81
N SER A 18 -11.28 8.08 -5.52
CA SER A 18 -10.57 6.81 -5.42
C SER A 18 -10.81 6.13 -4.07
N ILE A 19 -10.71 6.89 -2.97
CA ILE A 19 -10.94 6.40 -1.61
C ILE A 19 -11.86 7.37 -0.86
N ASP A 20 -12.87 6.83 -0.18
CA ASP A 20 -13.79 7.60 0.65
C ASP A 20 -13.95 6.96 2.03
N PHE A 21 -13.66 7.73 3.07
CA PHE A 21 -13.93 7.41 4.47
C PHE A 21 -15.12 8.23 4.95
N GLU A 22 -16.16 7.55 5.43
CA GLU A 22 -17.38 8.16 5.95
C GLU A 22 -17.58 7.77 7.40
N ASN A 23 -17.35 8.70 8.32
CA ASN A 23 -17.60 8.58 9.77
C ASN A 23 -16.95 7.32 10.39
N VAL A 24 -15.71 7.01 9.99
CA VAL A 24 -15.01 5.80 10.39
C VAL A 24 -14.46 5.94 11.80
N SER A 25 -14.85 5.00 12.68
CA SER A 25 -14.31 4.89 14.02
C SER A 25 -13.73 3.50 14.28
N LEU A 26 -12.65 3.44 15.07
CA LEU A 26 -12.01 2.20 15.49
C LEU A 26 -11.50 2.33 16.93
N ALA A 27 -11.70 1.27 17.70
CA ALA A 27 -11.15 1.14 19.05
C ALA A 27 -10.54 -0.25 19.25
N TYR A 28 -9.49 -0.36 20.05
CA TYR A 28 -8.95 -1.60 20.56
C TYR A 28 -9.28 -1.69 22.06
N GLY A 29 -10.19 -2.59 22.42
CA GLY A 29 -10.78 -2.62 23.76
C GLY A 29 -11.43 -1.26 24.07
N ASN A 30 -11.03 -0.63 25.18
CA ASN A 30 -11.52 0.69 25.59
C ASN A 30 -10.73 1.87 24.98
N ARG A 31 -9.67 1.60 24.22
CA ARG A 31 -8.84 2.65 23.64
C ARG A 31 -9.35 3.04 22.25
N LEU A 32 -9.93 4.23 22.17
CA LEU A 32 -10.31 4.83 20.87
C LEU A 32 -9.07 5.25 20.09
N ILE A 33 -8.94 4.76 18.86
CA ILE A 33 -7.82 5.05 17.95
C ILE A 33 -8.24 6.03 16.87
N LEU A 34 -9.39 5.79 16.25
CA LEU A 34 -9.99 6.68 15.26
C LEU A 34 -11.39 7.04 15.73
N ASP A 35 -11.69 8.32 15.69
CA ASP A 35 -12.98 8.86 16.10
C ASP A 35 -13.62 9.65 14.95
N ASN A 36 -14.66 9.09 14.39
CA ASN A 36 -15.51 9.72 13.35
C ASN A 36 -14.71 10.38 12.21
N ILE A 37 -13.74 9.64 11.68
CA ILE A 37 -12.84 10.16 10.63
C ILE A 37 -13.53 10.11 9.27
N SER A 38 -13.55 11.27 8.59
CA SER A 38 -14.08 11.39 7.23
C SER A 38 -13.09 12.12 6.34
N PHE A 39 -12.80 11.58 5.16
CA PHE A 39 -12.01 12.22 4.11
C PHE A 39 -12.18 11.51 2.77
N LYS A 40 -11.82 12.21 1.69
CA LYS A 40 -11.82 11.68 0.33
C LYS A 40 -10.46 11.89 -0.31
N ILE A 41 -10.04 10.92 -1.12
CA ILE A 41 -8.87 10.98 -1.99
C ILE A 41 -9.37 10.77 -3.41
N ASN A 42 -9.02 11.67 -4.32
CA ASN A 42 -9.44 11.60 -5.71
C ASN A 42 -8.39 10.84 -6.55
N GLU A 43 -8.81 10.38 -7.72
CA GLU A 43 -7.90 9.76 -8.70
C GLU A 43 -6.76 10.72 -9.05
N GLY A 44 -5.54 10.15 -9.12
CA GLY A 44 -4.32 10.90 -9.41
C GLY A 44 -3.85 11.83 -8.28
N GLU A 45 -4.51 11.85 -7.11
CA GLU A 45 -4.12 12.69 -5.98
C GLU A 45 -2.99 12.04 -5.18
N ILE A 46 -2.00 12.84 -4.77
CA ILE A 46 -1.02 12.47 -3.76
C ILE A 46 -1.50 12.99 -2.41
N PHE A 47 -1.88 12.08 -1.53
CA PHE A 47 -2.45 12.39 -0.23
C PHE A 47 -1.45 12.06 0.89
N GLY A 48 -1.11 13.05 1.72
CA GLY A 48 -0.23 12.89 2.87
C GLY A 48 -0.99 12.94 4.19
N MET A 49 -0.61 12.05 5.12
CA MET A 49 -1.10 12.07 6.51
C MET A 49 0.03 12.40 7.46
N LEU A 50 -0.11 13.49 8.21
CA LEU A 50 0.85 13.94 9.20
C LEU A 50 0.24 13.92 10.61
N GLY A 51 1.05 13.60 11.58
CA GLY A 51 0.66 13.57 12.99
C GLY A 51 1.70 12.82 13.83
N PRO A 52 1.64 12.90 15.17
CA PRO A 52 2.54 12.20 16.07
C PRO A 52 2.44 10.67 15.93
N ASN A 53 3.43 9.97 16.49
CA ASN A 53 3.38 8.51 16.53
C ASN A 53 2.20 8.04 17.39
N GLY A 54 1.55 6.95 16.97
CA GLY A 54 0.40 6.39 17.67
C GLY A 54 -0.94 7.08 17.39
N VAL A 55 -1.01 8.14 16.56
CA VAL A 55 -2.27 8.85 16.24
C VAL A 55 -3.23 8.09 15.32
N GLY A 56 -2.84 6.92 14.83
CA GLY A 56 -3.71 6.11 13.95
C GLY A 56 -3.38 6.17 12.46
N LYS A 57 -2.24 6.78 12.02
CA LYS A 57 -1.86 6.82 10.60
C LYS A 57 -1.77 5.43 9.97
N SER A 58 -1.01 4.53 10.58
CA SER A 58 -0.88 3.13 10.09
C SER A 58 -2.20 2.37 10.17
N THR A 59 -3.06 2.70 11.14
CA THR A 59 -4.40 2.14 11.28
C THR A 59 -5.28 2.46 10.07
N ILE A 60 -5.20 3.68 9.55
CA ILE A 60 -5.93 4.08 8.33
C ILE A 60 -5.47 3.25 7.13
N PHE A 61 -4.15 3.04 6.95
CA PHE A 61 -3.64 2.16 5.90
C PHE A 61 -4.13 0.71 6.05
N ASN A 62 -4.13 0.17 7.27
CA ASN A 62 -4.63 -1.17 7.55
C ASN A 62 -6.14 -1.30 7.28
N LEU A 63 -6.92 -0.25 7.48
CA LEU A 63 -8.33 -0.19 7.11
C LEU A 63 -8.53 -0.15 5.59
N ILE A 64 -7.72 0.63 4.86
CA ILE A 64 -7.76 0.69 3.39
C ILE A 64 -7.42 -0.67 2.79
N THR A 65 -6.35 -1.31 3.27
CA THR A 65 -5.92 -2.62 2.77
C THR A 65 -6.86 -3.76 3.16
N GLY A 66 -7.67 -3.59 4.23
CA GLY A 66 -8.56 -4.63 4.75
C GLY A 66 -7.90 -5.59 5.73
N LEU A 67 -6.71 -5.24 6.25
CA LEU A 67 -6.07 -5.98 7.34
C LEU A 67 -6.86 -5.92 8.64
N ILE A 68 -7.59 -4.82 8.85
CA ILE A 68 -8.49 -4.64 9.99
C ILE A 68 -9.83 -4.07 9.51
N LYS A 69 -10.90 -4.31 10.29
CA LYS A 69 -12.23 -3.73 10.03
C LYS A 69 -12.50 -2.57 10.99
N PRO A 70 -13.23 -1.53 10.55
CA PRO A 70 -13.66 -0.46 11.45
C PRO A 70 -14.75 -0.95 12.41
N LYS A 71 -14.91 -0.25 13.55
CA LYS A 71 -16.03 -0.47 14.48
C LYS A 71 -17.32 0.11 13.90
N SER A 72 -17.24 1.25 13.22
CA SER A 72 -18.36 1.92 12.57
C SER A 72 -17.90 2.77 11.39
N GLY A 73 -18.85 3.26 10.60
CA GLY A 73 -18.60 4.06 9.40
C GLY A 73 -18.51 3.21 8.13
N LYS A 74 -18.11 3.84 7.02
CA LYS A 74 -17.98 3.19 5.72
C LYS A 74 -16.64 3.54 5.10
N ILE A 75 -16.07 2.58 4.37
CA ILE A 75 -14.86 2.76 3.57
C ILE A 75 -15.19 2.35 2.14
N LYS A 76 -15.04 3.27 1.20
CA LYS A 76 -15.28 2.99 -0.22
C LYS A 76 -13.99 3.12 -1.01
N ILE A 77 -13.79 2.21 -1.96
CA ILE A 77 -12.73 2.28 -2.98
C ILE A 77 -13.43 2.28 -4.34
N ALA A 78 -13.13 3.25 -5.18
CA ALA A 78 -13.79 3.44 -6.48
C ALA A 78 -15.32 3.40 -6.37
N GLY A 79 -15.90 4.02 -5.32
CA GLY A 79 -17.32 4.10 -5.06
C GLY A 79 -17.95 2.87 -4.37
N GLU A 80 -17.27 1.74 -4.29
CA GLU A 80 -17.79 0.52 -3.66
C GLU A 80 -17.41 0.44 -2.18
N ASN A 81 -18.36 0.06 -1.32
CA ASN A 81 -18.08 -0.22 0.09
C ASN A 81 -17.28 -1.51 0.22
N VAL A 82 -16.08 -1.40 0.82
CA VAL A 82 -15.10 -2.50 0.87
C VAL A 82 -14.92 -3.12 2.26
N ILE A 83 -15.75 -2.76 3.25
CA ILE A 83 -15.56 -3.21 4.64
C ILE A 83 -15.47 -4.74 4.74
N ASP A 84 -16.30 -5.44 3.97
CA ASP A 84 -16.35 -6.91 3.98
C ASP A 84 -15.43 -7.57 2.95
N TYR A 85 -14.74 -6.79 2.14
CA TYR A 85 -13.81 -7.32 1.16
C TYR A 85 -12.45 -7.63 1.81
N PRO A 86 -11.98 -8.89 1.75
CA PRO A 86 -10.67 -9.25 2.27
C PRO A 86 -9.54 -8.62 1.43
N ILE A 87 -8.34 -8.55 2.01
CA ILE A 87 -7.17 -7.91 1.40
C ILE A 87 -6.89 -8.39 -0.04
N TYR A 88 -6.90 -9.72 -0.28
CA TYR A 88 -6.62 -10.28 -1.60
C TYR A 88 -7.64 -9.82 -2.66
N TYR A 89 -8.90 -9.65 -2.26
CA TYR A 89 -9.94 -9.19 -3.17
C TYR A 89 -9.77 -7.70 -3.51
N ARG A 90 -9.45 -6.86 -2.50
CA ARG A 90 -9.18 -5.43 -2.74
C ARG A 90 -7.96 -5.24 -3.63
N THR A 91 -6.88 -5.99 -3.40
CA THR A 91 -5.67 -5.96 -4.22
C THR A 91 -5.96 -6.33 -5.66
N LYS A 92 -6.69 -7.43 -5.89
CA LYS A 92 -7.01 -7.92 -7.24
C LYS A 92 -7.99 -7.01 -7.98
N LYS A 93 -9.10 -6.62 -7.32
CA LYS A 93 -10.17 -5.85 -7.94
C LYS A 93 -9.82 -4.38 -8.15
N PHE A 94 -9.28 -3.73 -7.13
CA PHE A 94 -9.01 -2.29 -7.15
C PHE A 94 -7.55 -1.93 -7.41
N LYS A 95 -6.69 -2.93 -7.63
CA LYS A 95 -5.25 -2.73 -7.86
C LYS A 95 -4.57 -1.95 -6.72
N VAL A 96 -4.95 -2.25 -5.49
CA VAL A 96 -4.36 -1.63 -4.31
C VAL A 96 -2.98 -2.25 -4.06
N GLY A 97 -1.91 -1.49 -4.30
CA GLY A 97 -0.55 -1.83 -3.87
C GLY A 97 -0.29 -1.33 -2.45
N TYR A 98 0.47 -2.09 -1.67
CA TYR A 98 0.85 -1.72 -0.31
C TYR A 98 2.35 -1.88 -0.08
N VAL A 99 3.00 -0.80 0.31
CA VAL A 99 4.42 -0.80 0.69
C VAL A 99 4.51 -0.69 2.22
N PRO A 100 4.89 -1.78 2.93
CA PRO A 100 5.00 -1.75 4.37
C PRO A 100 6.18 -0.86 4.83
N GLN A 101 6.12 -0.44 6.09
CA GLN A 101 7.20 0.34 6.70
C GLN A 101 8.49 -0.48 6.82
N TYR A 102 8.35 -1.75 7.18
CA TYR A 102 9.44 -2.71 7.34
C TYR A 102 9.10 -4.02 6.61
N GLY A 103 10.14 -4.73 6.13
CA GLY A 103 9.96 -6.01 5.44
C GLY A 103 9.33 -5.88 4.07
N GLY A 104 8.51 -6.85 3.69
CA GLY A 104 7.86 -6.94 2.37
C GLY A 104 8.72 -7.63 1.32
N TYR A 105 9.80 -8.34 1.74
CA TYR A 105 10.69 -9.13 0.88
C TYR A 105 11.26 -10.32 1.66
N PHE A 106 11.77 -11.31 0.94
CA PHE A 106 12.44 -12.49 1.49
C PHE A 106 13.94 -12.19 1.64
N ASN A 107 14.43 -12.20 2.88
CA ASN A 107 15.81 -11.82 3.22
C ASN A 107 16.88 -12.65 2.52
N ASP A 108 16.68 -13.97 2.42
CA ASP A 108 17.65 -14.92 1.92
C ASP A 108 17.57 -15.20 0.42
N LEU A 109 16.54 -14.68 -0.25
CA LEU A 109 16.44 -14.67 -1.69
C LEU A 109 17.21 -13.49 -2.29
N THR A 110 17.71 -13.66 -3.52
CA THR A 110 18.29 -12.56 -4.28
C THR A 110 17.22 -11.51 -4.61
N LEU A 111 17.63 -10.32 -5.03
CA LEU A 111 16.71 -9.30 -5.52
C LEU A 111 15.85 -9.83 -6.68
N HIS A 112 16.49 -10.50 -7.65
CA HIS A 112 15.80 -11.12 -8.78
C HIS A 112 14.81 -12.20 -8.33
N ASP A 113 15.21 -13.09 -7.40
CA ASP A 113 14.36 -14.18 -6.93
C ASP A 113 13.16 -13.66 -6.12
N ASN A 114 13.31 -12.55 -5.40
CA ASN A 114 12.19 -11.87 -4.75
C ASN A 114 11.14 -11.42 -5.78
N LEU A 115 11.57 -10.74 -6.85
CA LEU A 115 10.67 -10.31 -7.92
C LEU A 115 10.04 -11.51 -8.64
N LYS A 116 10.83 -12.57 -8.90
CA LYS A 116 10.36 -13.79 -9.53
C LYS A 116 9.28 -14.47 -8.69
N ALA A 117 9.51 -14.69 -7.39
CA ALA A 117 8.57 -15.35 -6.49
C ALA A 117 7.20 -14.66 -6.46
N ILE A 118 7.17 -13.32 -6.36
CA ILE A 118 5.91 -12.58 -6.35
C ILE A 118 5.25 -12.57 -7.74
N SER A 119 6.04 -12.41 -8.81
CA SER A 119 5.50 -12.42 -10.17
C SER A 119 4.90 -13.76 -10.58
N GLU A 120 5.41 -14.88 -10.05
CA GLU A 120 4.85 -16.21 -10.29
C GLU A 120 3.46 -16.40 -9.68
N ILE A 121 3.15 -15.68 -8.61
CA ILE A 121 1.82 -15.69 -7.99
C ILE A 121 0.82 -14.82 -8.76
N ILE A 122 1.30 -13.75 -9.41
CA ILE A 122 0.42 -12.71 -9.96
C ILE A 122 0.26 -12.82 -11.48
N ILE A 123 1.28 -13.31 -12.18
CA ILE A 123 1.38 -13.30 -13.65
C ILE A 123 1.51 -14.73 -14.17
N ASP A 124 0.52 -15.23 -14.86
CA ASP A 124 0.51 -16.60 -15.43
C ASP A 124 1.47 -16.72 -16.60
N ASN A 125 1.55 -15.72 -17.48
CA ASN A 125 2.40 -15.76 -18.69
C ASN A 125 3.88 -15.59 -18.35
N LYS A 126 4.68 -16.65 -18.61
CA LYS A 126 6.10 -16.72 -18.30
C LYS A 126 6.93 -15.65 -19.04
N ASN A 127 6.64 -15.39 -20.31
CA ASN A 127 7.40 -14.41 -21.09
C ASN A 127 7.14 -12.99 -20.56
N TYR A 128 5.87 -12.65 -20.35
CA TYR A 128 5.50 -11.36 -19.77
C TYR A 128 6.07 -11.16 -18.36
N ARG A 129 6.16 -12.24 -17.54
CA ARG A 129 6.83 -12.20 -16.23
C ARG A 129 8.29 -11.76 -16.35
N SER A 130 9.04 -12.42 -17.23
CA SER A 130 10.47 -12.11 -17.44
C SER A 130 10.68 -10.68 -17.93
N GLU A 131 9.88 -10.23 -18.89
CA GLU A 131 9.91 -8.85 -19.38
C GLU A 131 9.60 -7.84 -18.25
N ARG A 132 8.57 -8.12 -17.45
CA ARG A 132 8.17 -7.26 -16.33
C ARG A 132 9.24 -7.18 -15.25
N ILE A 133 9.89 -8.28 -14.89
CA ILE A 133 10.99 -8.31 -13.92
C ILE A 133 12.14 -7.45 -14.43
N ASN A 134 12.60 -7.67 -15.68
CA ASN A 134 13.68 -6.90 -16.27
C ASN A 134 13.36 -5.41 -16.34
N TYR A 135 12.14 -5.06 -16.74
CA TYR A 135 11.66 -3.68 -16.72
C TYR A 135 11.74 -3.03 -15.34
N LEU A 136 11.29 -3.75 -14.29
CA LEU A 136 11.31 -3.21 -12.92
C LEU A 136 12.74 -3.06 -12.40
N ILE A 137 13.62 -4.03 -12.65
CA ILE A 137 15.03 -3.96 -12.27
C ILE A 137 15.69 -2.71 -12.90
N SER A 138 15.52 -2.53 -14.20
CA SER A 138 16.07 -1.36 -14.90
C SER A 138 15.42 -0.05 -14.44
N LYS A 139 14.10 0.00 -14.32
CA LYS A 139 13.36 1.20 -13.89
C LYS A 139 13.78 1.72 -12.52
N PHE A 140 14.13 0.82 -11.61
CA PHE A 140 14.58 1.17 -10.25
C PHE A 140 16.11 1.23 -10.12
N GLU A 141 16.88 1.07 -11.25
CA GLU A 141 18.34 1.10 -11.27
C GLU A 141 18.95 0.05 -10.33
N LEU A 142 18.49 -1.18 -10.45
CA LEU A 142 18.86 -2.32 -9.60
C LEU A 142 19.68 -3.38 -10.37
N ASP A 143 20.08 -3.12 -11.61
CA ASP A 143 20.70 -4.08 -12.53
C ASP A 143 21.93 -4.77 -11.92
N ASN A 144 22.81 -4.00 -11.27
CA ASN A 144 24.04 -4.51 -10.64
C ASN A 144 23.79 -5.25 -9.31
N LEU A 145 22.53 -5.32 -8.86
CA LEU A 145 22.15 -5.87 -7.55
C LEU A 145 21.26 -7.11 -7.67
N LYS A 146 20.93 -7.52 -8.90
CA LYS A 146 19.97 -8.61 -9.16
C LYS A 146 20.30 -9.91 -8.46
N ASP A 147 21.60 -10.25 -8.36
CA ASP A 147 22.11 -11.50 -7.76
C ASP A 147 22.48 -11.33 -6.27
N ILE A 148 22.30 -10.15 -5.69
CA ILE A 148 22.57 -9.87 -4.29
C ILE A 148 21.36 -10.27 -3.44
N LYS A 149 21.60 -11.02 -2.36
CA LYS A 149 20.54 -11.37 -1.39
C LYS A 149 19.98 -10.10 -0.74
N ALA A 150 18.65 -10.04 -0.58
CA ALA A 150 17.95 -8.88 -0.09
C ALA A 150 18.44 -8.37 1.29
N LYS A 151 18.91 -9.28 2.16
CA LYS A 151 19.49 -8.91 3.47
C LYS A 151 20.72 -8.00 3.35
N PHE A 152 21.50 -8.09 2.27
CA PHE A 152 22.74 -7.32 2.06
C PHE A 152 22.49 -5.98 1.33
N LEU A 153 21.28 -5.73 0.85
CA LEU A 153 20.92 -4.46 0.23
C LEU A 153 20.92 -3.32 1.26
N SER A 154 21.29 -2.13 0.85
CA SER A 154 21.14 -0.91 1.65
C SER A 154 19.67 -0.58 1.92
N GLY A 155 19.38 0.29 2.90
CA GLY A 155 18.01 0.70 3.21
C GLY A 155 17.26 1.28 2.02
N GLY A 156 17.91 2.11 1.21
CA GLY A 156 17.33 2.68 -0.02
C GLY A 156 17.06 1.62 -1.09
N GLN A 157 18.00 0.69 -1.28
CA GLN A 157 17.86 -0.43 -2.22
C GLN A 157 16.72 -1.37 -1.81
N LYS A 158 16.61 -1.71 -0.52
CA LYS A 158 15.49 -2.46 0.05
C LYS A 158 14.15 -1.75 -0.22
N LYS A 159 14.12 -0.43 -0.08
CA LYS A 159 12.90 0.34 -0.37
C LYS A 159 12.52 0.29 -1.83
N LYS A 160 13.50 0.43 -2.76
CA LYS A 160 13.28 0.26 -4.21
C LYS A 160 12.73 -1.14 -4.52
N LEU A 161 13.31 -2.20 -3.92
CA LEU A 161 12.82 -3.58 -4.08
C LEU A 161 11.37 -3.71 -3.61
N VAL A 162 11.02 -3.24 -2.41
CA VAL A 162 9.65 -3.35 -1.88
C VAL A 162 8.64 -2.61 -2.77
N ILE A 163 9.01 -1.43 -3.30
CA ILE A 163 8.15 -0.70 -4.24
C ILE A 163 7.99 -1.49 -5.55
N ALA A 164 9.05 -2.15 -6.02
CA ALA A 164 8.96 -2.98 -7.23
C ALA A 164 8.10 -4.25 -7.03
N LEU A 165 7.96 -4.73 -5.79
CA LEU A 165 7.13 -5.89 -5.42
C LEU A 165 5.66 -5.54 -5.19
N SER A 166 5.32 -4.27 -4.97
CA SER A 166 3.96 -3.81 -4.71
C SER A 166 3.20 -3.49 -6.01
#